data_6f92d6a1c83369ce9090645bf63421a6
#
_entry.id   6f92d6a1c83369ce9090645bf63421a6
#
_cell.length_a   1.000
_cell.length_b   1.000
_cell.length_c   1.000
_cell.angle_alpha   90.00
_cell.angle_beta   90.00
_cell.angle_gamma   90.00
#
_symmetry.space_group_name_H-M   'P 1'
#
loop_
_entity.id
_entity.type
_entity.pdbx_description
1 polymer ?
#
loop_
_entity_poly.entity_id
_entity_poly.type
_entity_poly.pdbx_seq_one_letter_code
_entity_poly.pdbx_strand_id
1 'polypeptide(L)'
;MGAGYRPEVSLKAEIVKEKFTLFVEGRADGILEQDGRITVDEIKGVYRSLDAMEKPDLLHLAQAKCYAAIYGSEQKLDVISVQMTYCNLETEEIRRFVQEFSVKELKSWFDELTEQYCKWCEMQVKWKTCRQESIHACVFPFPYREGQKQLAAAVYRTIAHRKKLFIQAPTGVGKTISTVFPTVKAVGENLGEKIFYLTAKTVTRTVAEEAFSVLKGKGLRYKVLTLTAKEKICPLEEAKCNPIECPYAKGHYDRVNEAVFEM
;
A
#
# COMPACT_ATOMS: atom_id res chain seq x y z
N MET A 1 -18.73 -31.10 -2.26
CA MET A 1 -18.65 -30.10 -3.33
C MET A 1 -19.43 -30.65 -4.52
N GLY A 2 -20.37 -29.88 -5.08
CA GLY A 2 -21.12 -30.34 -6.25
C GLY A 2 -20.23 -30.45 -7.49
N ALA A 3 -20.59 -31.31 -8.43
CA ALA A 3 -19.92 -31.37 -9.74
C ALA A 3 -20.00 -29.97 -10.41
N GLY A 4 -18.85 -29.38 -10.71
CA GLY A 4 -18.76 -28.05 -11.33
C GLY A 4 -18.22 -26.92 -10.41
N TYR A 5 -17.96 -27.15 -9.12
CA TYR A 5 -17.35 -26.16 -8.24
C TYR A 5 -15.81 -26.27 -8.27
N ARG A 6 -15.15 -25.17 -8.63
CA ARG A 6 -13.68 -25.04 -8.64
C ARG A 6 -13.27 -24.07 -7.53
N PRO A 7 -12.64 -24.54 -6.45
CA PRO A 7 -12.17 -23.68 -5.37
C PRO A 7 -10.88 -22.96 -5.73
N GLU A 8 -10.64 -21.83 -5.08
CA GLU A 8 -9.36 -21.10 -5.07
C GLU A 8 -8.80 -20.78 -6.47
N VAL A 9 -9.62 -20.19 -7.34
CA VAL A 9 -9.25 -19.89 -8.72
C VAL A 9 -8.44 -18.60 -8.77
N SER A 10 -7.17 -18.71 -9.18
CA SER A 10 -6.30 -17.56 -9.40
C SER A 10 -6.69 -16.81 -10.67
N LEU A 11 -6.84 -15.49 -10.55
CA LEU A 11 -7.24 -14.59 -11.61
C LEU A 11 -6.24 -13.44 -11.72
N LYS A 12 -6.00 -12.98 -12.95
CA LYS A 12 -5.05 -11.92 -13.24
C LYS A 12 -5.55 -11.06 -14.40
N ALA A 13 -5.49 -9.73 -14.22
CA ALA A 13 -5.64 -8.78 -15.31
C ALA A 13 -4.37 -7.95 -15.46
N GLU A 14 -4.05 -7.59 -16.70
CA GLU A 14 -2.89 -6.77 -17.03
C GLU A 14 -3.37 -5.50 -17.76
N ILE A 15 -3.04 -4.34 -17.19
CA ILE A 15 -3.35 -3.03 -17.75
C ILE A 15 -2.03 -2.37 -18.13
N VAL A 16 -1.74 -2.35 -19.44
CA VAL A 16 -0.51 -1.77 -19.99
C VAL A 16 -0.69 -0.28 -20.19
N LYS A 17 0.20 0.52 -19.63
CA LYS A 17 0.35 1.96 -19.82
C LYS A 17 1.73 2.28 -20.39
N GLU A 18 1.92 3.47 -20.91
CA GLU A 18 3.19 3.89 -21.54
C GLU A 18 4.43 3.70 -20.63
N LYS A 19 4.29 3.96 -19.32
CA LYS A 19 5.41 4.00 -18.36
C LYS A 19 5.41 2.88 -17.32
N PHE A 20 4.34 2.10 -17.25
CA PHE A 20 4.21 1.00 -16.30
C PHE A 20 3.15 0.00 -16.77
N THR A 21 3.16 -1.17 -16.19
CA THR A 21 2.09 -2.15 -16.29
C THR A 21 1.49 -2.37 -14.90
N LEU A 22 0.17 -2.23 -14.78
CA LEU A 22 -0.57 -2.56 -13.58
C LEU A 22 -1.06 -4.00 -13.67
N PHE A 23 -0.67 -4.83 -12.72
CA PHE A 23 -1.20 -6.17 -12.52
C PHE A 23 -2.24 -6.15 -11.41
N VAL A 24 -3.46 -6.61 -11.73
CA VAL A 24 -4.51 -6.86 -10.75
C VAL A 24 -4.64 -8.37 -10.61
N GLU A 25 -4.25 -8.87 -9.46
CA GLU A 25 -4.20 -10.30 -9.19
C GLU A 25 -5.02 -10.63 -7.94
N GLY A 26 -5.68 -11.76 -7.95
CA GLY A 26 -6.40 -12.25 -6.80
C GLY A 26 -6.79 -13.71 -6.97
N ARG A 27 -7.43 -14.24 -5.93
CA ARG A 27 -7.90 -15.62 -5.90
C ARG A 27 -9.34 -15.63 -5.46
N ALA A 28 -10.25 -15.97 -6.37
CA ALA A 28 -11.65 -16.17 -6.06
C ALA A 28 -11.81 -17.41 -5.17
N ASP A 29 -12.65 -17.35 -4.14
CA ASP A 29 -12.89 -18.48 -3.23
C ASP A 29 -13.49 -19.66 -3.98
N GLY A 30 -14.33 -19.41 -4.98
CA GLY A 30 -14.82 -20.45 -5.87
C GLY A 30 -15.46 -19.95 -7.16
N ILE A 31 -15.47 -20.83 -8.15
CA ILE A 31 -16.25 -20.65 -9.39
C ILE A 31 -17.13 -21.87 -9.57
N LEU A 32 -18.43 -21.65 -9.60
CA LEU A 32 -19.44 -22.66 -9.82
C LEU A 32 -19.89 -22.60 -11.29
N GLU A 33 -19.87 -23.74 -11.95
CA GLU A 33 -20.47 -23.94 -13.28
C GLU A 33 -21.63 -24.92 -13.13
N GLN A 34 -22.84 -24.46 -13.37
CA GLN A 34 -24.05 -25.26 -13.26
C GLN A 34 -25.08 -24.82 -14.31
N ASP A 35 -25.61 -25.78 -15.05
CA ASP A 35 -26.66 -25.57 -16.08
C ASP A 35 -26.27 -24.48 -17.10
N GLY A 36 -25.00 -24.43 -17.50
CA GLY A 36 -24.48 -23.44 -18.41
C GLY A 36 -24.32 -22.04 -17.83
N ARG A 37 -24.57 -21.86 -16.53
CA ARG A 37 -24.34 -20.61 -15.80
C ARG A 37 -23.06 -20.67 -15.01
N ILE A 38 -22.32 -19.58 -15.04
CA ILE A 38 -21.07 -19.40 -14.28
C ILE A 38 -21.31 -18.41 -13.15
N THR A 39 -20.94 -18.81 -11.95
CA THR A 39 -21.07 -17.99 -10.74
C THR A 39 -19.71 -17.89 -10.04
N VAL A 40 -19.26 -16.68 -9.81
CA VAL A 40 -18.14 -16.40 -8.89
C VAL A 40 -18.67 -16.36 -7.49
N ASP A 41 -18.13 -17.19 -6.61
CA ASP A 41 -18.51 -17.26 -5.18
C ASP A 41 -17.38 -16.65 -4.33
N GLU A 42 -17.75 -15.67 -3.53
CA GLU A 42 -16.87 -15.01 -2.57
C GLU A 42 -17.40 -15.26 -1.16
N ILE A 43 -16.58 -15.85 -0.29
CA ILE A 43 -16.97 -16.35 1.04
C ILE A 43 -16.40 -15.45 2.12
N LYS A 44 -17.25 -15.01 3.06
CA LYS A 44 -16.85 -14.17 4.18
C LYS A 44 -17.31 -14.74 5.51
N GLY A 45 -16.35 -15.08 6.38
CA GLY A 45 -16.61 -15.39 7.78
C GLY A 45 -16.88 -14.11 8.57
N VAL A 46 -17.97 -14.09 9.35
CA VAL A 46 -18.36 -12.95 10.19
C VAL A 46 -18.80 -13.43 11.57
N TYR A 47 -18.72 -12.54 12.58
CA TYR A 47 -19.20 -12.80 13.94
C TYR A 47 -20.54 -12.14 14.26
N ARG A 48 -21.07 -11.30 13.33
CA ARG A 48 -22.37 -10.64 13.49
C ARG A 48 -23.51 -11.56 13.04
N SER A 49 -24.71 -11.37 13.63
CA SER A 49 -25.92 -12.03 13.14
C SER A 49 -26.18 -11.73 11.67
N LEU A 50 -26.57 -12.74 10.94
CA LEU A 50 -26.91 -12.63 9.51
C LEU A 50 -28.37 -12.23 9.29
N ASP A 51 -29.25 -12.33 10.30
CA ASP A 51 -30.69 -12.05 10.17
C ASP A 51 -30.99 -10.63 9.66
N ALA A 52 -30.21 -9.64 10.16
CA ALA A 52 -30.39 -8.25 9.80
C ALA A 52 -29.65 -7.84 8.51
N MET A 53 -28.98 -8.79 7.85
CA MET A 53 -28.21 -8.50 6.65
C MET A 53 -29.10 -8.56 5.39
N GLU A 54 -29.65 -7.43 4.95
CA GLU A 54 -30.52 -7.35 3.78
C GLU A 54 -29.76 -7.37 2.44
N LYS A 55 -28.51 -6.93 2.45
CA LYS A 55 -27.64 -6.84 1.25
C LYS A 55 -26.19 -7.13 1.62
N PRO A 56 -25.36 -7.54 0.65
CA PRO A 56 -23.94 -7.74 0.88
C PRO A 56 -23.22 -6.42 1.19
N ASP A 57 -22.10 -6.52 1.91
CA ASP A 57 -21.16 -5.41 2.06
C ASP A 57 -20.63 -4.97 0.70
N LEU A 58 -20.58 -3.66 0.45
CA LEU A 58 -20.22 -3.11 -0.86
C LEU A 58 -18.75 -3.39 -1.23
N LEU A 59 -17.84 -3.44 -0.25
CA LEU A 59 -16.44 -3.73 -0.52
C LEU A 59 -16.24 -5.21 -0.87
N HIS A 60 -16.92 -6.11 -0.16
CA HIS A 60 -16.91 -7.54 -0.47
C HIS A 60 -17.51 -7.82 -1.86
N LEU A 61 -18.63 -7.17 -2.17
CA LEU A 61 -19.25 -7.27 -3.49
C LEU A 61 -18.33 -6.71 -4.59
N ALA A 62 -17.64 -5.59 -4.35
CA ALA A 62 -16.69 -5.03 -5.29
C ALA A 62 -15.52 -5.99 -5.58
N GLN A 63 -15.01 -6.68 -4.57
CA GLN A 63 -14.00 -7.73 -4.75
C GLN A 63 -14.49 -8.84 -5.67
N ALA A 64 -15.67 -9.38 -5.39
CA ALA A 64 -16.27 -10.44 -6.20
C ALA A 64 -16.58 -9.98 -7.64
N LYS A 65 -17.03 -8.73 -7.82
CA LYS A 65 -17.21 -8.11 -9.14
C LYS A 65 -15.90 -7.99 -9.92
N CYS A 66 -14.76 -7.66 -9.26
CA CYS A 66 -13.46 -7.67 -9.92
C CYS A 66 -13.12 -9.06 -10.46
N TYR A 67 -13.34 -10.10 -9.66
CA TYR A 67 -13.13 -11.48 -10.12
C TYR A 67 -14.04 -11.86 -11.27
N ALA A 68 -15.31 -11.48 -11.20
CA ALA A 68 -16.28 -11.74 -12.26
C ALA A 68 -15.95 -10.98 -13.55
N ALA A 69 -15.46 -9.73 -13.46
CA ALA A 69 -15.01 -8.96 -14.61
C ALA A 69 -13.81 -9.62 -15.31
N ILE A 70 -12.82 -10.06 -14.54
CA ILE A 70 -11.62 -10.73 -15.06
C ILE A 70 -12.00 -12.05 -15.70
N TYR A 71 -12.65 -12.93 -14.94
CA TYR A 71 -13.01 -14.27 -15.39
C TYR A 71 -13.97 -14.24 -16.59
N GLY A 72 -15.03 -13.42 -16.51
CA GLY A 72 -16.01 -13.29 -17.58
C GLY A 72 -15.39 -12.79 -18.90
N SER A 73 -14.43 -11.85 -18.79
CA SER A 73 -13.68 -11.34 -19.96
C SER A 73 -12.76 -12.41 -20.55
N GLU A 74 -12.02 -13.15 -19.73
CA GLU A 74 -11.15 -14.25 -20.18
C GLU A 74 -11.92 -15.37 -20.88
N GLN A 75 -13.08 -15.74 -20.31
CA GLN A 75 -13.94 -16.79 -20.85
C GLN A 75 -14.88 -16.30 -21.96
N LYS A 76 -14.86 -14.99 -22.29
CA LYS A 76 -15.72 -14.36 -23.31
C LYS A 76 -17.21 -14.61 -23.08
N LEU A 77 -17.64 -14.50 -21.82
CA LEU A 77 -19.04 -14.65 -21.42
C LEU A 77 -19.82 -13.36 -21.69
N ASP A 78 -21.12 -13.47 -21.98
CA ASP A 78 -22.03 -12.32 -22.04
C ASP A 78 -22.54 -11.95 -20.64
N VAL A 79 -22.80 -12.95 -19.83
CA VAL A 79 -23.41 -12.81 -18.49
C VAL A 79 -22.66 -13.70 -17.49
N ILE A 80 -22.53 -13.22 -16.26
CA ILE A 80 -21.93 -13.94 -15.15
C ILE A 80 -22.64 -13.59 -13.85
N SER A 81 -22.81 -14.56 -12.96
CA SER A 81 -23.35 -14.34 -11.64
C SER A 81 -22.25 -14.13 -10.61
N VAL A 82 -22.54 -13.30 -9.62
CA VAL A 82 -21.72 -13.12 -8.42
C VAL A 82 -22.54 -13.59 -7.22
N GLN A 83 -21.99 -14.50 -6.46
CA GLN A 83 -22.53 -14.96 -5.19
C GLN A 83 -21.65 -14.48 -4.05
N MET A 84 -22.27 -13.79 -3.09
CA MET A 84 -21.66 -13.47 -1.80
C MET A 84 -22.16 -14.44 -0.77
N THR A 85 -21.28 -15.29 -0.25
CA THR A 85 -21.59 -16.28 0.80
C THR A 85 -21.05 -15.78 2.14
N TYR A 86 -21.93 -15.48 3.07
CA TYR A 86 -21.58 -15.14 4.45
C TYR A 86 -21.80 -16.34 5.36
N CYS A 87 -20.81 -16.64 6.20
CA CYS A 87 -20.89 -17.68 7.23
C CYS A 87 -20.66 -17.04 8.60
N ASN A 88 -21.60 -17.18 9.50
CA ASN A 88 -21.38 -16.82 10.90
C ASN A 88 -20.48 -17.87 11.55
N LEU A 89 -19.32 -17.43 12.06
CA LEU A 89 -18.29 -18.33 12.58
C LEU A 89 -18.61 -18.91 13.98
N GLU A 90 -19.67 -18.42 14.63
CA GLU A 90 -20.13 -18.95 15.92
C GLU A 90 -21.33 -19.90 15.75
N THR A 91 -22.28 -19.52 14.87
CA THR A 91 -23.53 -20.28 14.70
C THR A 91 -23.53 -21.21 13.49
N GLU A 92 -22.51 -21.10 12.62
CA GLU A 92 -22.39 -21.80 11.34
C GLU A 92 -23.54 -21.48 10.36
N GLU A 93 -24.36 -20.48 10.66
CA GLU A 93 -25.40 -20.01 9.76
C GLU A 93 -24.81 -19.47 8.47
N ILE A 94 -25.45 -19.79 7.34
CA ILE A 94 -25.00 -19.35 6.02
C ILE A 94 -26.10 -18.52 5.35
N ARG A 95 -25.70 -17.34 4.83
CA ARG A 95 -26.55 -16.49 4.00
C ARG A 95 -25.88 -16.18 2.67
N ARG A 96 -26.64 -16.30 1.58
CA ARG A 96 -26.15 -16.07 0.22
C ARG A 96 -26.93 -14.96 -0.46
N PHE A 97 -26.20 -14.12 -1.18
CA PHE A 97 -26.75 -13.09 -2.06
C PHE A 97 -26.22 -13.34 -3.46
N VAL A 98 -27.12 -13.55 -4.42
CA VAL A 98 -26.74 -13.81 -5.81
C VAL A 98 -27.24 -12.66 -6.68
N GLN A 99 -26.36 -12.14 -7.53
CA GLN A 99 -26.69 -11.10 -8.51
C GLN A 99 -26.08 -11.46 -9.86
N GLU A 100 -26.84 -11.23 -10.91
CA GLU A 100 -26.40 -11.45 -12.30
C GLU A 100 -25.93 -10.11 -12.89
N PHE A 101 -24.86 -10.17 -13.66
CA PHE A 101 -24.25 -9.01 -14.31
C PHE A 101 -23.93 -9.28 -15.77
N SER A 102 -24.09 -8.28 -16.62
CA SER A 102 -23.48 -8.26 -17.94
C SER A 102 -21.96 -8.12 -17.79
N VAL A 103 -21.20 -9.01 -18.45
CA VAL A 103 -19.74 -8.93 -18.44
C VAL A 103 -19.24 -7.64 -19.05
N LYS A 104 -19.93 -7.09 -20.03
CA LYS A 104 -19.63 -5.79 -20.64
C LYS A 104 -19.72 -4.65 -19.62
N GLU A 105 -20.78 -4.64 -18.79
CA GLU A 105 -20.93 -3.63 -17.72
C GLU A 105 -19.90 -3.81 -16.62
N LEU A 106 -19.63 -5.05 -16.19
CA LEU A 106 -18.58 -5.34 -15.22
C LEU A 106 -17.20 -4.90 -15.73
N LYS A 107 -16.91 -5.16 -17.00
CA LYS A 107 -15.66 -4.74 -17.61
C LYS A 107 -15.53 -3.22 -17.62
N SER A 108 -16.57 -2.50 -18.04
CA SER A 108 -16.56 -1.02 -18.01
C SER A 108 -16.31 -0.49 -16.62
N TRP A 109 -17.01 -1.02 -15.62
CA TRP A 109 -16.82 -0.67 -14.22
C TRP A 109 -15.40 -0.98 -13.71
N PHE A 110 -14.84 -2.14 -14.09
CA PHE A 110 -13.48 -2.54 -13.72
C PHE A 110 -12.43 -1.64 -14.38
N ASP A 111 -12.64 -1.29 -15.65
CA ASP A 111 -11.76 -0.38 -16.40
C ASP A 111 -11.77 1.03 -15.76
N GLU A 112 -12.92 1.55 -15.33
CA GLU A 112 -13.02 2.83 -14.61
C GLU A 112 -12.29 2.78 -13.25
N LEU A 113 -12.47 1.70 -12.49
CA LEU A 113 -11.81 1.49 -11.20
C LEU A 113 -10.29 1.45 -11.34
N THR A 114 -9.80 0.69 -12.31
CA THR A 114 -8.37 0.55 -12.57
C THR A 114 -7.77 1.82 -13.15
N GLU A 115 -8.50 2.59 -13.96
CA GLU A 115 -8.07 3.89 -14.45
C GLU A 115 -7.89 4.91 -13.31
N GLN A 116 -8.80 4.93 -12.33
CA GLN A 116 -8.63 5.75 -11.14
C GLN A 116 -7.36 5.34 -10.36
N TYR A 117 -7.10 4.04 -10.24
CA TYR A 117 -5.88 3.56 -9.56
C TYR A 117 -4.60 3.86 -10.36
N CYS A 118 -4.66 3.89 -11.69
CA CYS A 118 -3.53 4.25 -12.55
C CYS A 118 -2.98 5.65 -12.25
N LYS A 119 -3.81 6.59 -11.81
CA LYS A 119 -3.35 7.93 -11.37
C LYS A 119 -2.34 7.84 -10.22
N TRP A 120 -2.55 6.91 -9.29
CA TRP A 120 -1.60 6.62 -8.20
C TRP A 120 -0.29 6.03 -8.72
N CYS A 121 -0.38 5.09 -9.66
CA CYS A 121 0.80 4.48 -10.27
C CYS A 121 1.62 5.53 -11.03
N GLU A 122 0.96 6.41 -11.79
CA GLU A 122 1.63 7.51 -12.50
C GLU A 122 2.34 8.47 -11.55
N MET A 123 1.67 8.86 -10.46
CA MET A 123 2.28 9.71 -9.42
C MET A 123 3.51 9.02 -8.82
N GLN A 124 3.42 7.72 -8.50
CA GLN A 124 4.54 6.96 -7.94
C GLN A 124 5.72 6.86 -8.91
N VAL A 125 5.46 6.61 -10.20
CA VAL A 125 6.50 6.56 -11.24
C VAL A 125 7.18 7.92 -11.39
N LYS A 126 6.41 9.00 -11.52
CA LYS A 126 6.94 10.37 -11.59
C LYS A 126 7.77 10.72 -10.35
N TRP A 127 7.24 10.41 -9.18
CA TRP A 127 7.95 10.63 -7.92
C TRP A 127 9.24 9.84 -7.84
N LYS A 128 9.24 8.55 -8.19
CA LYS A 128 10.43 7.70 -8.18
C LYS A 128 11.52 8.28 -9.08
N THR A 129 11.17 8.68 -10.30
CA THR A 129 12.11 9.30 -11.24
C THR A 129 12.74 10.56 -10.65
N CYS A 130 11.91 11.51 -10.22
CA CYS A 130 12.35 12.77 -9.65
C CYS A 130 13.22 12.57 -8.38
N ARG A 131 12.86 11.62 -7.52
CA ARG A 131 13.65 11.26 -6.34
C ARG A 131 15.00 10.72 -6.73
N GLN A 132 15.07 9.76 -7.65
CA GLN A 132 16.33 9.13 -8.06
C GLN A 132 17.27 10.15 -8.70
N GLU A 133 16.78 10.98 -9.60
CA GLU A 133 17.58 12.07 -10.21
C GLU A 133 18.16 13.00 -9.15
N SER A 134 17.36 13.43 -8.18
CA SER A 134 17.81 14.29 -7.09
C SER A 134 18.84 13.63 -6.18
N ILE A 135 18.70 12.32 -5.92
CA ILE A 135 19.67 11.56 -5.13
C ILE A 135 21.00 11.44 -5.87
N HIS A 136 20.97 11.16 -7.18
CA HIS A 136 22.21 11.06 -7.97
C HIS A 136 22.97 12.38 -7.98
N ALA A 137 22.26 13.52 -8.12
CA ALA A 137 22.86 14.85 -8.09
C ALA A 137 23.33 15.29 -6.69
N CYS A 138 22.77 14.68 -5.62
CA CYS A 138 23.07 15.08 -4.24
C CYS A 138 24.51 14.71 -3.84
N VAL A 139 25.23 15.67 -3.28
CA VAL A 139 26.59 15.49 -2.74
C VAL A 139 26.58 15.64 -1.22
N PHE A 140 27.62 15.15 -0.54
CA PHE A 140 27.75 15.34 0.90
C PHE A 140 27.80 16.84 1.24
N PRO A 141 26.96 17.33 2.17
CA PRO A 141 26.66 18.77 2.27
C PRO A 141 27.77 19.62 2.92
N PHE A 142 28.78 18.99 3.51
CA PHE A 142 29.85 19.65 4.25
C PHE A 142 31.21 19.10 3.85
N PRO A 143 32.32 19.82 4.14
CA PRO A 143 33.65 19.21 4.16
C PRO A 143 33.68 18.04 5.13
N TYR A 144 34.23 16.90 4.71
CA TYR A 144 34.33 15.75 5.60
C TYR A 144 35.30 16.04 6.77
N ARG A 145 34.84 15.71 7.97
CA ARG A 145 35.69 15.65 9.16
C ARG A 145 36.43 14.30 9.19
N GLU A 146 37.47 14.24 10.00
CA GLU A 146 38.21 12.99 10.23
C GLU A 146 37.25 11.84 10.59
N GLY A 147 37.44 10.68 9.99
CA GLY A 147 36.59 9.49 10.19
C GLY A 147 35.22 9.51 9.51
N GLN A 148 34.67 10.68 9.11
CA GLN A 148 33.32 10.73 8.50
C GLN A 148 33.22 10.01 7.17
N LYS A 149 34.26 10.16 6.31
CA LYS A 149 34.24 9.50 5.01
C LYS A 149 34.31 7.98 5.12
N GLN A 150 35.09 7.47 6.08
CA GLN A 150 35.19 6.03 6.38
C GLN A 150 33.85 5.51 6.91
N LEU A 151 33.20 6.27 7.82
CA LEU A 151 31.89 5.92 8.37
C LEU A 151 30.82 5.86 7.26
N ALA A 152 30.74 6.89 6.42
CA ALA A 152 29.77 6.93 5.32
C ALA A 152 29.98 5.76 4.34
N ALA A 153 31.24 5.46 3.98
CA ALA A 153 31.58 4.33 3.14
C ALA A 153 31.23 2.97 3.79
N ALA A 154 31.44 2.85 5.10
CA ALA A 154 31.06 1.62 5.83
C ALA A 154 29.55 1.41 5.84
N VAL A 155 28.75 2.46 6.09
CA VAL A 155 27.28 2.41 6.03
C VAL A 155 26.81 1.98 4.63
N TYR A 156 27.29 2.65 3.58
CA TYR A 156 26.91 2.32 2.20
C TYR A 156 27.24 0.86 1.85
N ARG A 157 28.47 0.41 2.12
CA ARG A 157 28.90 -0.98 1.87
C ARG A 157 28.08 -1.99 2.65
N THR A 158 27.71 -1.67 3.88
CA THR A 158 26.87 -2.53 4.72
C THR A 158 25.48 -2.75 4.11
N ILE A 159 24.87 -1.69 3.59
CA ILE A 159 23.59 -1.77 2.88
C ILE A 159 23.75 -2.58 1.59
N ALA A 160 24.76 -2.28 0.78
CA ALA A 160 25.03 -2.97 -0.48
C ALA A 160 25.24 -4.47 -0.31
N HIS A 161 25.86 -4.90 0.80
CA HIS A 161 26.08 -6.31 1.11
C HIS A 161 24.99 -6.93 2.01
N ARG A 162 23.91 -6.18 2.33
CA ARG A 162 22.80 -6.64 3.20
C ARG A 162 23.26 -7.15 4.56
N LYS A 163 24.26 -6.46 5.15
CA LYS A 163 24.86 -6.80 6.45
C LYS A 163 24.33 -5.89 7.57
N LYS A 164 24.73 -6.16 8.78
CA LYS A 164 24.51 -5.33 9.97
C LYS A 164 25.79 -4.57 10.31
N LEU A 165 25.65 -3.33 10.79
CA LEU A 165 26.78 -2.48 11.20
C LEU A 165 26.50 -1.91 12.58
N PHE A 166 27.43 -2.10 13.49
CA PHE A 166 27.44 -1.45 14.79
C PHE A 166 28.49 -0.33 14.76
N ILE A 167 28.10 0.87 15.16
CA ILE A 167 28.92 2.06 15.08
C ILE A 167 29.10 2.65 16.49
N GLN A 168 30.33 2.76 16.93
CA GLN A 168 30.71 3.53 18.08
C GLN A 168 31.58 4.71 17.63
N ALA A 169 31.12 5.93 17.90
CA ALA A 169 31.84 7.14 17.53
C ALA A 169 31.59 8.25 18.56
N PRO A 170 32.53 9.14 18.80
CA PRO A 170 32.40 10.26 19.73
C PRO A 170 31.21 11.18 19.38
N THR A 171 30.79 11.99 20.34
CA THR A 171 29.82 13.08 20.09
C THR A 171 30.46 14.15 19.19
N GLY A 172 29.64 14.84 18.39
CA GLY A 172 30.13 15.96 17.55
C GLY A 172 30.74 15.57 16.21
N VAL A 173 31.03 14.30 15.93
CA VAL A 173 31.60 13.85 14.64
C VAL A 173 30.61 13.83 13.49
N GLY A 174 29.34 14.23 13.70
CA GLY A 174 28.33 14.26 12.66
C GLY A 174 27.81 12.86 12.26
N LYS A 175 27.62 11.96 13.23
CA LYS A 175 27.13 10.59 12.99
C LYS A 175 25.87 10.56 12.12
N THR A 176 24.87 11.40 12.43
CA THR A 176 23.57 11.38 11.77
C THR A 176 23.68 11.63 10.28
N ILE A 177 24.36 12.71 9.85
CA ILE A 177 24.51 12.99 8.41
C ILE A 177 25.38 11.94 7.72
N SER A 178 26.38 11.38 8.42
CA SER A 178 27.28 10.33 7.91
C SER A 178 26.60 8.95 7.83
N THR A 179 25.42 8.79 8.41
CA THR A 179 24.57 7.60 8.23
C THR A 179 23.42 7.86 7.27
N VAL A 180 22.75 9.00 7.37
CA VAL A 180 21.60 9.36 6.51
C VAL A 180 22.03 9.52 5.05
N PHE A 181 23.08 10.29 4.76
CA PHE A 181 23.50 10.54 3.40
C PHE A 181 23.85 9.26 2.60
N PRO A 182 24.72 8.36 3.08
CA PRO A 182 25.03 7.14 2.36
C PRO A 182 23.83 6.20 2.24
N THR A 183 22.90 6.21 3.20
CA THR A 183 21.65 5.45 3.11
C THR A 183 20.74 6.00 2.01
N VAL A 184 20.64 7.34 1.89
CA VAL A 184 19.93 7.99 0.78
C VAL A 184 20.59 7.63 -0.56
N LYS A 185 21.93 7.68 -0.65
CA LYS A 185 22.66 7.25 -1.87
C LYS A 185 22.36 5.79 -2.22
N ALA A 186 22.30 4.91 -1.23
CA ALA A 186 21.92 3.49 -1.45
C ALA A 186 20.50 3.33 -2.02
N VAL A 187 19.55 4.16 -1.58
CA VAL A 187 18.20 4.20 -2.18
C VAL A 187 18.28 4.67 -3.64
N GLY A 188 19.15 5.62 -3.96
CA GLY A 188 19.41 6.06 -5.33
C GLY A 188 19.89 4.94 -6.25
N GLU A 189 20.65 4.00 -5.72
CA GLU A 189 21.13 2.81 -6.44
C GLU A 189 20.15 1.60 -6.35
N ASN A 190 18.90 1.84 -5.94
CA ASN A 190 17.87 0.81 -5.76
C ASN A 190 18.26 -0.32 -4.79
N LEU A 191 19.16 -0.07 -3.84
CA LEU A 191 19.54 -1.03 -2.78
C LEU A 191 18.54 -1.07 -1.64
N GLY A 192 17.54 -0.21 -1.65
CA GLY A 192 16.40 -0.13 -0.73
C GLY A 192 15.40 0.91 -1.21
N GLU A 193 14.17 0.85 -0.71
CA GLU A 193 13.10 1.79 -1.10
C GLU A 193 12.74 2.79 0.00
N LYS A 194 12.84 2.36 1.26
CA LYS A 194 12.43 3.13 2.44
C LYS A 194 13.54 3.12 3.49
N ILE A 195 13.63 4.21 4.23
CA ILE A 195 14.55 4.36 5.35
C ILE A 195 13.72 4.50 6.63
N PHE A 196 13.96 3.63 7.60
CA PHE A 196 13.40 3.77 8.95
C PHE A 196 14.50 4.25 9.88
N TYR A 197 14.37 5.49 10.35
CA TYR A 197 15.26 6.07 11.35
C TYR A 197 14.61 5.97 12.73
N LEU A 198 15.01 4.99 13.52
CA LEU A 198 14.42 4.70 14.83
C LEU A 198 15.23 5.40 15.92
N THR A 199 14.54 6.09 16.84
CA THR A 199 15.15 6.79 17.96
C THR A 199 14.46 6.44 19.26
N ALA A 200 15.26 6.27 20.33
CA ALA A 200 14.72 6.01 21.66
C ALA A 200 14.24 7.30 22.37
N LYS A 201 14.69 8.48 21.93
CA LYS A 201 14.40 9.77 22.57
C LYS A 201 13.88 10.78 21.55
N THR A 202 12.93 11.60 21.95
CA THR A 202 12.33 12.65 21.11
C THR A 202 13.38 13.65 20.59
N VAL A 203 14.38 14.01 21.39
CA VAL A 203 15.45 14.94 20.99
C VAL A 203 16.30 14.39 19.84
N THR A 204 16.51 13.07 19.75
CA THR A 204 17.30 12.49 18.65
C THR A 204 16.54 12.43 17.33
N ARG A 205 15.22 12.62 17.35
CA ARG A 205 14.37 12.76 16.16
C ARG A 205 14.72 14.04 15.37
N THR A 206 14.84 15.18 16.06
CA THR A 206 15.13 16.48 15.46
C THR A 206 16.45 16.47 14.69
N VAL A 207 17.45 15.75 15.17
CA VAL A 207 18.76 15.63 14.51
C VAL A 207 18.65 14.90 13.15
N ALA A 208 17.75 13.91 13.04
CA ALA A 208 17.48 13.24 11.76
C ALA A 208 16.70 14.16 10.80
N GLU A 209 15.70 14.87 11.31
CA GLU A 209 14.93 15.86 10.55
C GLU A 209 15.84 16.97 10.00
N GLU A 210 16.76 17.49 10.82
CA GLU A 210 17.77 18.48 10.43
C GLU A 210 18.69 17.92 9.34
N ALA A 211 19.16 16.68 9.44
CA ALA A 211 20.00 16.08 8.41
C ALA A 211 19.28 16.00 7.05
N PHE A 212 18.01 15.60 7.03
CA PHE A 212 17.20 15.63 5.80
C PHE A 212 16.93 17.05 5.33
N SER A 213 16.70 18.02 6.21
CA SER A 213 16.49 19.42 5.88
C SER A 213 17.70 20.00 5.16
N VAL A 214 18.90 19.72 5.69
CA VAL A 214 20.16 20.15 5.07
C VAL A 214 20.31 19.56 3.65
N LEU A 215 20.02 18.27 3.47
CA LEU A 215 20.10 17.62 2.16
C LEU A 215 19.02 18.18 1.20
N LYS A 216 17.81 18.44 1.67
CA LYS A 216 16.74 19.09 0.89
C LYS A 216 17.16 20.50 0.46
N GLY A 217 17.81 21.27 1.32
CA GLY A 217 18.37 22.57 0.99
C GLY A 217 19.48 22.52 -0.07
N LYS A 218 20.08 21.34 -0.31
CA LYS A 218 21.04 21.06 -1.40
C LYS A 218 20.42 20.39 -2.63
N GLY A 219 19.10 20.39 -2.73
CA GLY A 219 18.36 19.89 -3.89
C GLY A 219 17.84 18.46 -3.79
N LEU A 220 18.05 17.76 -2.67
CA LEU A 220 17.47 16.43 -2.46
C LEU A 220 15.94 16.51 -2.44
N ARG A 221 15.28 15.73 -3.27
CA ARG A 221 13.84 15.49 -3.23
C ARG A 221 13.58 14.15 -2.55
N TYR A 222 13.12 14.22 -1.31
CA TYR A 222 12.87 13.04 -0.48
C TYR A 222 11.69 13.29 0.46
N LYS A 223 10.69 12.40 0.45
CA LYS A 223 9.56 12.46 1.39
C LYS A 223 10.03 11.98 2.76
N VAL A 224 9.84 12.79 3.77
CA VAL A 224 10.22 12.48 5.16
C VAL A 224 8.98 12.64 6.03
N LEU A 225 8.60 11.56 6.71
CA LEU A 225 7.46 11.53 7.62
C LEU A 225 7.95 11.19 9.03
N THR A 226 7.58 12.02 9.99
CA THR A 226 7.81 11.77 11.41
C THR A 226 6.58 11.14 12.02
N LEU A 227 6.68 9.88 12.42
CA LEU A 227 5.60 9.19 13.11
C LEU A 227 5.61 9.54 14.59
N THR A 228 4.50 10.06 15.06
CA THR A 228 4.27 10.38 16.47
C THR A 228 3.10 9.54 16.98
N ALA A 229 3.21 9.05 18.21
CA ALA A 229 2.13 8.28 18.83
C ALA A 229 0.83 9.09 18.85
N LYS A 230 -0.26 8.45 18.50
CA LYS A 230 -1.58 9.07 18.31
C LYS A 230 -2.04 9.84 19.56
N GLU A 231 -1.81 9.31 20.72
CA GLU A 231 -2.15 9.92 22.02
C GLU A 231 -1.44 11.25 22.25
N LYS A 232 -0.30 11.50 21.60
CA LYS A 232 0.48 12.73 21.71
C LYS A 232 0.04 13.83 20.75
N ILE A 233 -0.72 13.49 19.72
CA ILE A 233 -1.16 14.44 18.67
C ILE A 233 -2.68 14.55 18.58
N CYS A 234 -3.43 13.68 19.26
CA CYS A 234 -4.88 13.74 19.28
C CYS A 234 -5.34 15.03 19.99
N PRO A 235 -6.19 15.86 19.35
CA PRO A 235 -6.71 17.07 19.98
C PRO A 235 -7.88 16.79 20.92
N LEU A 236 -8.35 15.54 21.00
CA LEU A 236 -9.41 15.11 21.93
C LEU A 236 -8.81 14.62 23.23
N GLU A 237 -9.49 14.87 24.35
CA GLU A 237 -9.07 14.41 25.68
C GLU A 237 -9.00 12.87 25.75
N GLU A 238 -9.94 12.19 25.09
CA GLU A 238 -9.95 10.74 24.94
C GLU A 238 -9.86 10.35 23.47
N ALA A 239 -8.90 9.50 23.11
CA ALA A 239 -8.66 9.04 21.75
C ALA A 239 -9.65 7.90 21.37
N LYS A 240 -10.93 8.22 21.17
CA LYS A 240 -11.94 7.31 20.63
C LYS A 240 -11.90 7.34 19.11
N CYS A 241 -11.15 6.42 18.49
CA CYS A 241 -10.88 6.47 17.05
C CYS A 241 -11.87 5.64 16.21
N ASN A 242 -13.15 5.80 16.50
CA ASN A 242 -14.20 5.21 15.69
C ASN A 242 -14.86 6.31 14.82
N PRO A 243 -15.24 6.00 13.55
CA PRO A 243 -15.79 7.01 12.63
C PRO A 243 -17.16 7.58 13.02
N ILE A 244 -17.85 6.97 13.98
CA ILE A 244 -19.17 7.41 14.46
C ILE A 244 -18.99 8.54 15.49
N GLU A 245 -18.06 8.37 16.43
CA GLU A 245 -17.86 9.27 17.56
C GLU A 245 -16.76 10.32 17.30
N CYS A 246 -15.77 9.99 16.46
CA CYS A 246 -14.61 10.85 16.24
C CYS A 246 -14.67 11.56 14.88
N PRO A 247 -14.78 12.89 14.82
CA PRO A 247 -14.80 13.64 13.56
C PRO A 247 -13.49 13.51 12.76
N TYR A 248 -12.38 13.24 13.44
CA TYR A 248 -11.07 13.02 12.78
C TYR A 248 -10.93 11.61 12.20
N ALA A 249 -11.65 10.63 12.72
CA ALA A 249 -11.68 9.28 12.15
C ALA A 249 -12.66 9.17 10.98
N LYS A 250 -13.74 9.96 10.98
CA LYS A 250 -14.73 9.99 9.90
C LYS A 250 -14.08 10.49 8.60
N GLY A 251 -14.15 9.70 7.52
CA GLY A 251 -13.53 10.02 6.22
C GLY A 251 -11.99 10.05 6.26
N HIS A 252 -11.36 9.37 7.23
CA HIS A 252 -9.90 9.36 7.39
C HIS A 252 -9.19 8.88 6.13
N TYR A 253 -9.65 7.79 5.55
CA TYR A 253 -8.98 7.19 4.38
C TYR A 253 -9.06 8.08 3.13
N ASP A 254 -10.15 8.82 2.95
CA ASP A 254 -10.29 9.77 1.82
C ASP A 254 -9.29 10.92 1.99
N ARG A 255 -9.23 11.52 3.20
CA ARG A 255 -8.27 12.59 3.51
C ARG A 255 -6.81 12.15 3.45
N VAL A 256 -6.50 10.91 3.85
CA VAL A 256 -5.13 10.37 3.71
C VAL A 256 -4.74 10.26 2.24
N ASN A 257 -5.66 9.84 1.39
CA ASN A 257 -5.42 9.78 -0.05
C ASN A 257 -5.12 11.16 -0.63
N GLU A 258 -5.94 12.17 -0.30
CA GLU A 258 -5.70 13.56 -0.71
C GLU A 258 -4.34 14.07 -0.22
N ALA A 259 -4.04 13.91 1.07
CA ALA A 259 -2.77 14.33 1.66
C ALA A 259 -1.54 13.67 0.99
N VAL A 260 -1.64 12.41 0.56
CA VAL A 260 -0.54 11.74 -0.15
C VAL A 260 -0.31 12.32 -1.54
N PHE A 261 -1.37 12.81 -2.22
CA PHE A 261 -1.23 13.50 -3.51
C PHE A 261 -0.60 14.90 -3.36
N GLU A 262 -0.88 15.61 -2.26
CA GLU A 262 -0.34 16.95 -2.00
C GLU A 262 1.13 16.93 -1.53
N MET A 263 1.60 15.85 -0.95
CA MET A 263 2.99 15.66 -0.50
C MET A 263 3.98 15.49 -1.65
#